data_141d0e00ee7d0555d8d291ea926e2a42
#
_entry.id   141d0e00ee7d0555d8d291ea926e2a42
#
_cell.length_a   1.000
_cell.length_b   1.000
_cell.length_c   1.000
_cell.angle_alpha   90.00
_cell.angle_beta   90.00
_cell.angle_gamma   90.00
#
_symmetry.space_group_name_H-M   'P 1'
#
loop_
_entity.id
_entity.type
_entity.pdbx_description
1 polymer ?
#
loop_
_entity_poly.entity_id
_entity_poly.type
_entity_poly.pdbx_seq_one_letter_code
_entity_poly.pdbx_strand_id
1 'polypeptide(L)'
;MLDQDSNARPWLLLAPVLLFLAVLAAAALAVIRMSVGSNGDEWRSVSLSSYADLATPYYMKSLWLTLRLAFQSTVLAVLLAIPVAIAMARAKSKLARRLLLTGVLLPLLVNLLLQSYGWLIILGPGGVLNNSLLALGIVQRPVQWLYRENGVLLGLIQTAFPLAALPMASALKAISGSYEEAAATMGASRWQILRHVLLPLAMPGILSGALLVFAYNASAFAVPLLLGGRRVSMLAVLVRDQITPLLNWPAASATSVVLMLATLAVMALSQKLVHRSQKMLGNTR
;
A
#
# COMPACT_ATOMS: atom_id res chain seq x y z
N MET A 1 4.27 46.35 -28.65
CA MET A 1 5.15 45.54 -29.53
C MET A 1 5.97 44.66 -28.59
N LEU A 2 5.37 43.65 -28.00
CA LEU A 2 6.02 42.62 -27.17
C LEU A 2 5.89 41.31 -27.94
N ASP A 3 7.03 40.84 -28.31
CA ASP A 3 7.34 39.75 -29.22
C ASP A 3 6.64 38.47 -28.86
N GLN A 4 5.81 37.96 -29.78
CA GLN A 4 5.12 36.70 -29.70
C GLN A 4 5.98 35.54 -30.23
N ASP A 5 7.21 35.42 -29.77
CA ASP A 5 8.11 34.30 -30.13
C ASP A 5 8.46 33.39 -28.98
N SER A 6 7.46 33.03 -28.15
CA SER A 6 7.60 31.89 -27.25
C SER A 6 6.82 30.66 -27.76
N ASN A 7 7.09 30.28 -29.01
CA ASN A 7 6.80 28.91 -29.49
C ASN A 7 7.86 27.95 -28.90
N ALA A 8 8.15 28.07 -27.61
CA ALA A 8 8.86 27.06 -26.85
C ALA A 8 8.01 25.78 -26.94
N ARG A 9 8.42 24.89 -27.87
CA ARG A 9 7.73 23.65 -28.19
C ARG A 9 7.37 22.98 -26.86
N PRO A 10 6.08 22.79 -26.51
CA PRO A 10 5.68 22.27 -25.21
C PRO A 10 6.34 20.93 -24.90
N TRP A 11 6.80 20.23 -25.92
CA TRP A 11 7.58 18.99 -25.84
C TRP A 11 8.93 19.14 -25.13
N LEU A 12 9.60 20.31 -25.20
CA LEU A 12 10.85 20.55 -24.49
C LEU A 12 10.65 20.62 -22.97
N LEU A 13 9.50 21.11 -22.52
CA LEU A 13 9.13 21.11 -21.11
C LEU A 13 8.78 19.70 -20.60
N LEU A 14 8.28 18.82 -21.49
CA LEU A 14 7.99 17.43 -21.17
C LEU A 14 9.23 16.51 -21.29
N ALA A 15 10.30 16.93 -21.97
CA ALA A 15 11.48 16.11 -22.22
C ALA A 15 12.08 15.45 -20.97
N PRO A 16 12.26 16.14 -19.80
CA PRO A 16 12.78 15.51 -18.60
C PRO A 16 11.87 14.39 -18.07
N VAL A 17 10.54 14.63 -18.12
CA VAL A 17 9.54 13.65 -17.68
C VAL A 17 9.52 12.45 -18.62
N LEU A 18 9.55 12.69 -19.94
CA LEU A 18 9.58 11.62 -20.94
C LEU A 18 10.87 10.79 -20.85
N LEU A 19 12.01 11.43 -20.63
CA LEU A 19 13.28 10.73 -20.41
C LEU A 19 13.22 9.83 -19.16
N PHE A 20 12.71 10.37 -18.06
CA PHE A 20 12.53 9.59 -16.82
C PHE A 20 11.60 8.39 -17.02
N LEU A 21 10.46 8.59 -17.68
CA LEU A 21 9.52 7.51 -18.01
C LEU A 21 10.14 6.47 -18.97
N ALA A 22 10.95 6.92 -19.95
CA ALA A 22 11.65 6.01 -20.86
C ALA A 22 12.67 5.14 -20.11
N VAL A 23 13.40 5.67 -19.15
CA VAL A 23 14.34 4.91 -18.31
C VAL A 23 13.59 3.88 -17.45
N LEU A 24 12.47 4.27 -16.84
CA LEU A 24 11.63 3.34 -16.08
C LEU A 24 11.04 2.23 -16.97
N ALA A 25 10.56 2.59 -18.16
CA ALA A 25 10.04 1.62 -19.13
C ALA A 25 11.14 0.64 -19.59
N ALA A 26 12.33 1.16 -19.87
CA ALA A 26 13.48 0.33 -20.24
C ALA A 26 13.87 -0.65 -19.12
N ALA A 27 13.89 -0.19 -17.85
CA ALA A 27 14.14 -1.05 -16.70
C ALA A 27 13.07 -2.16 -16.54
N ALA A 28 11.78 -1.81 -16.71
CA ALA A 28 10.69 -2.77 -16.67
C ALA A 28 10.79 -3.81 -17.82
N LEU A 29 11.10 -3.35 -19.03
CA LEU A 29 11.33 -4.24 -20.20
C LEU A 29 12.54 -5.15 -19.96
N ALA A 30 13.61 -4.66 -19.35
CA ALA A 30 14.78 -5.48 -19.00
C ALA A 30 14.39 -6.61 -18.03
N VAL A 31 13.61 -6.32 -16.99
CA VAL A 31 13.10 -7.33 -16.05
C VAL A 31 12.21 -8.36 -16.79
N ILE A 32 11.30 -7.90 -17.67
CA ILE A 32 10.46 -8.79 -18.47
C ILE A 32 11.33 -9.65 -19.39
N ARG A 33 12.35 -9.08 -20.03
CA ARG A 33 13.28 -9.85 -20.89
C ARG A 33 14.06 -10.89 -20.10
N MET A 34 14.61 -10.51 -18.94
CA MET A 34 15.34 -11.43 -18.07
C MET A 34 14.45 -12.56 -17.53
N SER A 35 13.15 -12.32 -17.32
CA SER A 35 12.23 -13.30 -16.77
C SER A 35 12.04 -14.54 -17.69
N VAL A 36 12.32 -14.39 -18.97
CA VAL A 36 12.28 -15.49 -19.96
C VAL A 36 13.69 -15.97 -20.32
N GLY A 37 14.71 -15.62 -19.56
CA GLY A 37 16.08 -16.11 -19.70
C GLY A 37 16.33 -17.40 -18.94
N SER A 38 17.47 -18.05 -19.18
CA SER A 38 18.00 -19.11 -18.33
C SER A 38 19.07 -18.57 -17.39
N ASN A 39 19.27 -19.24 -16.25
CA ASN A 39 20.30 -18.85 -15.31
C ASN A 39 21.71 -19.04 -15.93
N GLY A 40 22.54 -17.99 -15.86
CA GLY A 40 23.87 -17.95 -16.48
C GLY A 40 23.89 -17.46 -17.94
N ASP A 41 22.73 -17.33 -18.62
CA ASP A 41 22.62 -16.76 -19.97
C ASP A 41 21.31 -15.98 -20.13
N GLU A 42 21.11 -14.98 -19.25
CA GLU A 42 19.84 -14.26 -19.06
C GLU A 42 19.41 -13.47 -20.30
N TRP A 43 20.37 -13.02 -21.13
CA TRP A 43 20.10 -12.12 -22.23
C TRP A 43 20.01 -12.83 -23.60
N ARG A 44 20.65 -13.97 -23.77
CA ARG A 44 20.71 -14.67 -25.05
C ARG A 44 19.74 -15.83 -25.16
N SER A 45 19.56 -16.56 -24.05
CA SER A 45 18.63 -17.68 -24.00
C SER A 45 17.16 -17.24 -23.88
N VAL A 46 16.25 -18.11 -24.30
CA VAL A 46 14.82 -17.99 -24.06
C VAL A 46 14.35 -19.28 -23.41
N SER A 47 13.89 -19.19 -22.15
CA SER A 47 13.42 -20.33 -21.39
C SER A 47 12.23 -19.90 -20.50
N LEU A 48 11.24 -20.74 -20.40
CA LEU A 48 10.11 -20.57 -19.47
C LEU A 48 10.26 -21.44 -18.21
N SER A 49 11.41 -22.03 -17.97
CA SER A 49 11.67 -22.90 -16.80
C SER A 49 11.37 -22.18 -15.48
N SER A 50 11.78 -20.91 -15.33
CA SER A 50 11.49 -20.11 -14.16
C SER A 50 10.00 -19.95 -13.87
N TYR A 51 9.16 -19.85 -14.92
CA TYR A 51 7.71 -19.79 -14.76
C TYR A 51 7.10 -21.15 -14.39
N ALA A 52 7.67 -22.26 -14.89
CA ALA A 52 7.26 -23.60 -14.48
C ALA A 52 7.53 -23.84 -12.98
N ASP A 53 8.68 -23.37 -12.48
CA ASP A 53 9.01 -23.43 -11.05
C ASP A 53 8.02 -22.61 -10.18
N LEU A 54 7.52 -21.48 -10.70
CA LEU A 54 6.53 -20.67 -10.01
C LEU A 54 5.15 -21.35 -9.86
N ALA A 55 4.86 -22.34 -10.68
CA ALA A 55 3.63 -23.14 -10.57
C ALA A 55 3.67 -24.15 -9.40
N THR A 56 4.79 -24.26 -8.69
CA THR A 56 4.90 -25.15 -7.52
C THR A 56 4.05 -24.66 -6.35
N PRO A 57 3.57 -25.58 -5.47
CA PRO A 57 2.76 -25.22 -4.31
C PRO A 57 3.42 -24.17 -3.39
N TYR A 58 4.74 -24.17 -3.31
CA TYR A 58 5.50 -23.23 -2.49
C TYR A 58 5.30 -21.77 -2.95
N TYR A 59 5.49 -21.49 -4.23
CA TYR A 59 5.31 -20.13 -4.77
C TYR A 59 3.84 -19.72 -4.81
N MET A 60 2.93 -20.63 -5.14
CA MET A 60 1.49 -20.37 -5.12
C MET A 60 1.01 -20.00 -3.73
N LYS A 61 1.47 -20.69 -2.69
CA LYS A 61 1.16 -20.37 -1.30
C LYS A 61 1.72 -19.00 -0.90
N SER A 62 2.93 -18.67 -1.33
CA SER A 62 3.57 -17.37 -1.05
C SER A 62 2.86 -16.23 -1.79
N LEU A 63 2.41 -16.45 -3.02
CA LEU A 63 1.60 -15.48 -3.77
C LEU A 63 0.26 -15.22 -3.06
N TRP A 64 -0.45 -16.29 -2.68
CA TRP A 64 -1.70 -16.17 -1.93
C TRP A 64 -1.51 -15.45 -0.60
N LEU A 65 -0.47 -15.80 0.15
CA LEU A 65 -0.11 -15.13 1.40
C LEU A 65 0.14 -13.64 1.19
N THR A 66 0.89 -13.29 0.15
CA THR A 66 1.20 -11.90 -0.20
C THR A 66 -0.07 -11.10 -0.48
N LEU A 67 -0.93 -11.60 -1.37
CA LEU A 67 -2.18 -10.93 -1.74
C LEU A 67 -3.14 -10.83 -0.54
N ARG A 68 -3.24 -11.89 0.26
CA ARG A 68 -4.06 -11.91 1.47
C ARG A 68 -3.60 -10.91 2.51
N LEU A 69 -2.30 -10.87 2.85
CA LEU A 69 -1.76 -9.92 3.82
C LEU A 69 -1.84 -8.48 3.29
N ALA A 70 -1.57 -8.25 2.01
CA ALA A 70 -1.73 -6.94 1.39
C ALA A 70 -3.20 -6.47 1.45
N PHE A 71 -4.15 -7.36 1.18
CA PHE A 71 -5.58 -7.04 1.28
C PHE A 71 -6.02 -6.76 2.72
N GLN A 72 -5.65 -7.64 3.66
CA GLN A 72 -6.01 -7.49 5.08
C GLN A 72 -5.43 -6.19 5.66
N SER A 73 -4.13 -5.92 5.40
CA SER A 73 -3.50 -4.68 5.85
C SER A 73 -4.11 -3.44 5.22
N THR A 74 -4.56 -3.52 3.94
CA THR A 74 -5.27 -2.43 3.28
C THR A 74 -6.60 -2.13 3.96
N VAL A 75 -7.43 -3.15 4.19
CA VAL A 75 -8.72 -2.97 4.85
C VAL A 75 -8.54 -2.35 6.23
N LEU A 76 -7.61 -2.87 7.02
CA LEU A 76 -7.36 -2.36 8.37
C LEU A 76 -6.76 -0.94 8.36
N ALA A 77 -5.80 -0.66 7.48
CA ALA A 77 -5.23 0.68 7.34
C ALA A 77 -6.28 1.71 6.92
N VAL A 78 -7.16 1.35 5.97
CA VAL A 78 -8.27 2.21 5.51
C VAL A 78 -9.24 2.47 6.66
N LEU A 79 -9.68 1.45 7.39
CA LEU A 79 -10.60 1.60 8.51
C LEU A 79 -10.01 2.51 9.62
N LEU A 80 -8.73 2.31 9.95
CA LEU A 80 -8.03 3.15 10.94
C LEU A 80 -7.78 4.57 10.42
N ALA A 81 -7.61 4.75 9.11
CA ALA A 81 -7.38 6.05 8.51
C ALA A 81 -8.63 6.93 8.45
N ILE A 82 -9.85 6.36 8.40
CA ILE A 82 -11.10 7.13 8.34
C ILE A 82 -11.19 8.18 9.48
N PRO A 83 -11.14 7.81 10.77
CA PRO A 83 -11.26 8.78 11.86
C PRO A 83 -10.14 9.82 11.83
N VAL A 84 -8.91 9.42 11.50
CA VAL A 84 -7.77 10.33 11.41
C VAL A 84 -7.94 11.31 10.24
N ALA A 85 -8.38 10.83 9.07
CA ALA A 85 -8.64 11.66 7.90
C ALA A 85 -9.75 12.69 8.17
N ILE A 86 -10.83 12.31 8.87
CA ILE A 86 -11.90 13.22 9.29
C ILE A 86 -11.34 14.28 10.25
N ALA A 87 -10.57 13.86 11.25
CA ALA A 87 -9.93 14.77 12.18
C ALA A 87 -9.00 15.77 11.46
N MET A 88 -8.21 15.31 10.48
CA MET A 88 -7.34 16.17 9.66
C MET A 88 -8.13 17.15 8.80
N ALA A 89 -9.23 16.70 8.18
CA ALA A 89 -10.06 17.53 7.29
C ALA A 89 -10.84 18.60 8.06
N ARG A 90 -11.31 18.29 9.28
CA ARG A 90 -12.21 19.13 10.09
C ARG A 90 -11.52 19.82 11.28
N ALA A 91 -10.20 19.69 11.42
CA ALA A 91 -9.43 20.35 12.48
C ALA A 91 -9.56 21.87 12.39
N LYS A 92 -10.21 22.50 13.41
CA LYS A 92 -10.36 23.96 13.51
C LYS A 92 -9.06 24.64 13.98
N SER A 93 -8.29 24.00 14.86
CA SER A 93 -7.04 24.50 15.39
C SER A 93 -5.89 24.22 14.42
N LYS A 94 -5.09 25.28 14.11
CA LYS A 94 -3.87 25.15 13.31
C LYS A 94 -2.86 24.18 13.94
N LEU A 95 -2.77 24.18 15.28
CA LEU A 95 -1.87 23.28 16.02
C LEU A 95 -2.31 21.82 15.90
N ALA A 96 -3.59 21.54 16.16
CA ALA A 96 -4.14 20.17 16.02
C ALA A 96 -3.92 19.62 14.59
N ARG A 97 -4.15 20.44 13.57
CA ARG A 97 -3.93 20.07 12.19
C ARG A 97 -2.45 19.77 11.90
N ARG A 98 -1.52 20.61 12.42
CA ARG A 98 -0.08 20.37 12.28
C ARG A 98 0.34 19.08 12.97
N LEU A 99 -0.10 18.83 14.21
CA LEU A 99 0.22 17.62 14.96
C LEU A 99 -0.30 16.37 14.25
N LEU A 100 -1.54 16.38 13.74
CA LEU A 100 -2.10 15.25 12.98
C LEU A 100 -1.32 15.00 11.69
N LEU A 101 -0.99 16.06 10.93
CA LEU A 101 -0.18 15.94 9.72
C LEU A 101 1.21 15.38 10.01
N THR A 102 1.90 15.93 11.02
CA THR A 102 3.23 15.44 11.41
C THR A 102 3.17 13.98 11.86
N GLY A 103 2.19 13.61 12.70
CA GLY A 103 2.03 12.22 13.16
C GLY A 103 1.76 11.24 12.02
N VAL A 104 0.94 11.64 11.04
CA VAL A 104 0.67 10.81 9.85
C VAL A 104 1.88 10.74 8.92
N LEU A 105 2.64 11.83 8.75
CA LEU A 105 3.81 11.87 7.86
C LEU A 105 5.05 11.22 8.48
N LEU A 106 5.13 11.14 9.80
CA LEU A 106 6.30 10.62 10.52
C LEU A 106 6.78 9.25 10.00
N PRO A 107 5.91 8.26 9.75
CA PRO A 107 6.33 6.98 9.19
C PRO A 107 6.99 7.10 7.81
N LEU A 108 6.62 8.07 6.98
CA LEU A 108 7.24 8.27 5.66
C LEU A 108 8.63 8.90 5.75
N LEU A 109 8.93 9.61 6.83
CA LEU A 109 10.21 10.28 7.05
C LEU A 109 11.26 9.37 7.70
N VAL A 110 10.81 8.34 8.41
CA VAL A 110 11.70 7.39 9.08
C VAL A 110 12.07 6.26 8.13
N ASN A 111 13.36 5.88 8.13
CA ASN A 111 13.81 4.75 7.34
C ASN A 111 13.04 3.47 7.67
N LEU A 112 12.60 2.74 6.64
CA LEU A 112 11.75 1.55 6.76
C LEU A 112 12.41 0.43 7.60
N LEU A 113 13.74 0.24 7.47
CA LEU A 113 14.44 -0.75 8.26
C LEU A 113 14.46 -0.36 9.74
N LEU A 114 14.72 0.93 10.05
CA LEU A 114 14.68 1.42 11.42
C LEU A 114 13.28 1.24 12.04
N GLN A 115 12.21 1.53 11.31
CA GLN A 115 10.85 1.25 11.76
C GLN A 115 10.65 -0.24 12.05
N SER A 116 11.12 -1.11 11.16
CA SER A 116 10.98 -2.56 11.32
C SER A 116 11.76 -3.08 12.53
N TYR A 117 12.96 -2.53 12.81
CA TYR A 117 13.70 -2.83 14.05
C TYR A 117 12.98 -2.33 15.30
N GLY A 118 12.35 -1.14 15.24
CA GLY A 118 11.49 -0.65 16.31
C GLY A 118 10.36 -1.64 16.62
N TRP A 119 9.71 -2.18 15.60
CA TRP A 119 8.69 -3.21 15.76
C TRP A 119 9.23 -4.52 16.35
N LEU A 120 10.46 -4.95 16.01
CA LEU A 120 11.07 -6.12 16.65
C LEU A 120 11.18 -5.96 18.16
N ILE A 121 11.53 -4.76 18.63
CA ILE A 121 11.62 -4.45 20.07
C ILE A 121 10.23 -4.40 20.70
N ILE A 122 9.26 -3.72 20.08
CA ILE A 122 7.90 -3.54 20.60
C ILE A 122 7.15 -4.88 20.70
N LEU A 123 7.28 -5.73 19.65
CA LEU A 123 6.55 -7.01 19.53
C LEU A 123 7.30 -8.20 20.13
N GLY A 124 8.51 -7.99 20.63
CA GLY A 124 9.30 -9.04 21.28
C GLY A 124 8.61 -9.65 22.52
N PRO A 125 9.05 -10.84 22.99
CA PRO A 125 8.44 -11.45 24.18
C PRO A 125 8.47 -10.57 25.41
N GLY A 126 9.56 -9.82 25.64
CA GLY A 126 9.71 -8.80 26.68
C GLY A 126 9.44 -7.36 26.21
N GLY A 127 8.82 -7.21 25.02
CA GLY A 127 8.54 -5.90 24.45
C GLY A 127 7.38 -5.17 25.11
N VAL A 128 7.27 -3.87 24.81
CA VAL A 128 6.28 -2.97 25.40
C VAL A 128 4.87 -3.51 25.24
N LEU A 129 4.53 -4.06 24.05
CA LEU A 129 3.18 -4.59 23.78
C LEU A 129 2.84 -5.77 24.71
N ASN A 130 3.72 -6.75 24.79
CA ASN A 130 3.49 -7.91 25.65
C ASN A 130 3.46 -7.54 27.15
N ASN A 131 4.37 -6.68 27.61
CA ASN A 131 4.38 -6.22 28.99
C ASN A 131 3.11 -5.46 29.36
N SER A 132 2.58 -4.62 28.44
CA SER A 132 1.33 -3.91 28.65
C SER A 132 0.13 -4.89 28.72
N LEU A 133 0.06 -5.88 27.83
CA LEU A 133 -1.02 -6.88 27.84
C LEU A 133 -1.00 -7.75 29.10
N LEU A 134 0.18 -8.11 29.61
CA LEU A 134 0.35 -8.85 30.87
C LEU A 134 -0.05 -7.97 32.06
N ALA A 135 0.41 -6.71 32.12
CA ALA A 135 0.09 -5.78 33.19
C ALA A 135 -1.42 -5.47 33.31
N LEU A 136 -2.12 -5.44 32.14
CA LEU A 136 -3.57 -5.24 32.09
C LEU A 136 -4.37 -6.55 32.35
N GLY A 137 -3.70 -7.68 32.57
CA GLY A 137 -4.34 -8.98 32.78
C GLY A 137 -5.09 -9.54 31.56
N ILE A 138 -4.87 -8.96 30.35
CA ILE A 138 -5.54 -9.39 29.12
C ILE A 138 -5.01 -10.76 28.68
N VAL A 139 -3.73 -11.01 28.92
CA VAL A 139 -3.08 -12.29 28.61
C VAL A 139 -2.32 -12.80 29.84
N GLN A 140 -2.21 -14.14 29.97
CA GLN A 140 -1.46 -14.77 31.07
C GLN A 140 -0.03 -15.12 30.70
N ARG A 141 0.31 -15.09 29.40
CA ARG A 141 1.65 -15.39 28.85
C ARG A 141 1.94 -14.44 27.67
N PRO A 142 3.21 -14.15 27.41
CA PRO A 142 3.57 -13.33 26.24
C PRO A 142 3.02 -13.92 24.94
N VAL A 143 2.35 -13.11 24.15
CA VAL A 143 1.84 -13.50 22.82
C VAL A 143 3.00 -13.50 21.83
N GLN A 144 3.09 -14.53 21.02
CA GLN A 144 4.09 -14.62 19.97
C GLN A 144 3.66 -13.82 18.74
N TRP A 145 4.06 -12.56 18.68
CA TRP A 145 3.81 -11.66 17.55
C TRP A 145 4.85 -11.83 16.44
N LEU A 146 6.13 -11.95 16.82
CA LEU A 146 7.24 -12.07 15.89
C LEU A 146 7.22 -13.43 15.18
N TYR A 147 7.67 -13.40 13.94
CA TYR A 147 7.73 -14.56 13.03
C TYR A 147 6.35 -15.19 12.78
N ARG A 148 5.31 -14.36 12.88
CA ARG A 148 3.91 -14.70 12.58
C ARG A 148 3.27 -13.62 11.70
N GLU A 149 2.20 -14.00 11.00
CA GLU A 149 1.45 -13.11 10.12
C GLU A 149 0.92 -11.86 10.84
N ASN A 150 0.50 -11.99 12.10
CA ASN A 150 -0.02 -10.86 12.87
C ASN A 150 1.02 -9.76 13.09
N GLY A 151 2.27 -10.10 13.38
CA GLY A 151 3.34 -9.13 13.52
C GLY A 151 3.65 -8.42 12.19
N VAL A 152 3.70 -9.18 11.10
CA VAL A 152 3.86 -8.62 9.74
C VAL A 152 2.69 -7.69 9.41
N LEU A 153 1.46 -8.11 9.70
CA LEU A 153 0.26 -7.32 9.45
C LEU A 153 0.30 -5.97 10.16
N LEU A 154 0.69 -5.94 11.44
CA LEU A 154 0.85 -4.68 12.21
C LEU A 154 1.89 -3.75 11.56
N GLY A 155 3.05 -4.29 11.18
CA GLY A 155 4.09 -3.51 10.51
C GLY A 155 3.61 -2.95 9.15
N LEU A 156 2.91 -3.77 8.34
CA LEU A 156 2.36 -3.35 7.05
C LEU A 156 1.30 -2.25 7.20
N ILE A 157 0.42 -2.35 8.20
CA ILE A 157 -0.58 -1.32 8.48
C ILE A 157 0.11 0.00 8.81
N GLN A 158 1.06 -0.01 9.73
CA GLN A 158 1.71 1.21 10.20
C GLN A 158 2.52 1.90 9.11
N THR A 159 3.31 1.15 8.32
CA THR A 159 4.15 1.73 7.27
C THR A 159 3.33 2.31 6.11
N ALA A 160 2.20 1.69 5.78
CA ALA A 160 1.32 2.13 4.69
C ALA A 160 0.23 3.11 5.13
N PHE A 161 0.03 3.31 6.45
CA PHE A 161 -1.04 4.16 7.00
C PHE A 161 -1.13 5.55 6.38
N PRO A 162 -0.02 6.29 6.15
CA PRO A 162 -0.07 7.60 5.51
C PRO A 162 -0.67 7.58 4.11
N LEU A 163 -0.42 6.50 3.36
CA LEU A 163 -0.92 6.32 1.99
C LEU A 163 -2.45 6.16 1.95
N ALA A 164 -3.07 5.70 3.04
CA ALA A 164 -4.51 5.70 3.21
C ALA A 164 -5.03 7.07 3.69
N ALA A 165 -4.41 7.62 4.73
CA ALA A 165 -4.91 8.79 5.44
C ALA A 165 -4.87 10.09 4.60
N LEU A 166 -3.81 10.30 3.82
CA LEU A 166 -3.62 11.55 3.07
C LEU A 166 -4.63 11.75 1.93
N PRO A 167 -4.86 10.77 1.02
CA PRO A 167 -5.87 10.92 -0.02
C PRO A 167 -7.28 11.06 0.55
N MET A 168 -7.60 10.31 1.62
CA MET A 168 -8.89 10.43 2.31
C MET A 168 -9.09 11.81 2.92
N ALA A 169 -8.08 12.33 3.63
CA ALA A 169 -8.15 13.67 4.23
C ALA A 169 -8.31 14.76 3.17
N SER A 170 -7.63 14.62 2.02
CA SER A 170 -7.76 15.54 0.89
C SER A 170 -9.16 15.51 0.29
N ALA A 171 -9.73 14.33 0.06
CA ALA A 171 -11.09 14.17 -0.44
C ALA A 171 -12.12 14.74 0.54
N LEU A 172 -12.02 14.41 1.84
CA LEU A 172 -12.91 14.94 2.87
C LEU A 172 -12.82 16.47 3.01
N LYS A 173 -11.64 17.04 2.83
CA LYS A 173 -11.45 18.49 2.86
C LYS A 173 -12.09 19.20 1.69
N ALA A 174 -12.18 18.56 0.53
CA ALA A 174 -12.82 19.10 -0.68
C ALA A 174 -14.36 19.14 -0.57
N ILE A 175 -14.95 18.39 0.37
CA ILE A 175 -16.40 18.39 0.61
C ILE A 175 -16.77 19.66 1.38
N SER A 176 -17.69 20.46 0.80
CA SER A 176 -18.21 21.68 1.48
C SER A 176 -18.90 21.32 2.78
N GLY A 177 -18.69 22.15 3.84
CA GLY A 177 -19.40 22.03 5.12
C GLY A 177 -20.93 22.20 5.00
N SER A 178 -21.40 22.86 3.94
CA SER A 178 -22.84 23.06 3.68
C SER A 178 -23.62 21.74 3.55
N TYR A 179 -22.99 20.66 3.07
CA TYR A 179 -23.65 19.35 3.04
C TYR A 179 -23.90 18.79 4.45
N GLU A 180 -22.97 19.02 5.38
CA GLU A 180 -23.11 18.59 6.77
C GLU A 180 -24.17 19.44 7.50
N GLU A 181 -24.17 20.76 7.26
CA GLU A 181 -25.14 21.70 7.82
C GLU A 181 -26.56 21.41 7.32
N ALA A 182 -26.73 21.19 6.02
CA ALA A 182 -28.03 20.82 5.43
C ALA A 182 -28.57 19.49 5.99
N ALA A 183 -27.71 18.49 6.16
CA ALA A 183 -28.13 17.24 6.77
C ALA A 183 -28.48 17.41 8.25
N ALA A 184 -27.74 18.25 8.99
CA ALA A 184 -28.02 18.54 10.39
C ALA A 184 -29.35 19.29 10.57
N THR A 185 -29.69 20.23 9.68
CA THR A 185 -30.98 20.93 9.71
C THR A 185 -32.18 20.01 9.44
N MET A 186 -31.96 18.91 8.69
CA MET A 186 -32.92 17.82 8.50
C MET A 186 -33.01 16.85 9.67
N GLY A 187 -32.27 17.09 10.77
CA GLY A 187 -32.28 16.26 11.98
C GLY A 187 -31.35 15.03 11.92
N ALA A 188 -30.44 14.96 10.96
CA ALA A 188 -29.50 13.85 10.87
C ALA A 188 -28.47 13.89 12.01
N SER A 189 -28.27 12.76 12.69
CA SER A 189 -27.21 12.59 13.69
C SER A 189 -25.82 12.60 13.03
N ARG A 190 -24.77 12.86 13.83
CA ARG A 190 -23.36 12.87 13.35
C ARG A 190 -22.97 11.55 12.66
N TRP A 191 -23.47 10.42 13.15
CA TRP A 191 -23.23 9.10 12.53
C TRP A 191 -23.94 8.95 11.19
N GLN A 192 -25.17 9.47 11.08
CA GLN A 192 -25.90 9.47 9.81
C GLN A 192 -25.23 10.38 8.77
N ILE A 193 -24.76 11.57 9.17
CA ILE A 193 -23.99 12.46 8.32
C ILE A 193 -22.70 11.77 7.84
N LEU A 194 -21.95 11.13 8.75
CA LEU A 194 -20.75 10.37 8.38
C LEU A 194 -21.05 9.28 7.35
N ARG A 195 -22.04 8.42 7.64
CA ARG A 195 -22.32 7.23 6.83
C ARG A 195 -23.00 7.53 5.50
N HIS A 196 -23.91 8.51 5.45
CA HIS A 196 -24.73 8.76 4.28
C HIS A 196 -24.31 9.98 3.46
N VAL A 197 -23.47 10.87 4.01
CA VAL A 197 -22.99 12.06 3.33
C VAL A 197 -21.49 12.02 3.10
N LEU A 198 -20.71 11.99 4.20
CA LEU A 198 -19.24 12.13 4.10
C LEU A 198 -18.56 10.92 3.45
N LEU A 199 -18.86 9.69 3.90
CA LEU A 199 -18.23 8.49 3.36
C LEU A 199 -18.53 8.28 1.87
N PRO A 200 -19.75 8.40 1.38
CA PRO A 200 -20.05 8.29 -0.05
C PRO A 200 -19.35 9.37 -0.89
N LEU A 201 -19.34 10.61 -0.44
CA LEU A 201 -18.66 11.70 -1.15
C LEU A 201 -17.14 11.59 -1.11
N ALA A 202 -16.57 11.03 -0.03
CA ALA A 202 -15.14 10.77 0.09
C ALA A 202 -14.69 9.47 -0.58
N MET A 203 -15.60 8.66 -1.14
CA MET A 203 -15.30 7.35 -1.74
C MET A 203 -14.12 7.38 -2.74
N PRO A 204 -14.00 8.38 -3.64
CA PRO A 204 -12.84 8.45 -4.54
C PRO A 204 -11.50 8.52 -3.79
N GLY A 205 -11.44 9.28 -2.69
CA GLY A 205 -10.23 9.37 -1.86
C GLY A 205 -9.96 8.10 -1.06
N ILE A 206 -11.01 7.43 -0.56
CA ILE A 206 -10.93 6.14 0.14
C ILE A 206 -10.35 5.07 -0.79
N LEU A 207 -10.85 5.00 -2.03
CA LEU A 207 -10.41 4.05 -3.03
C LEU A 207 -8.98 4.31 -3.49
N SER A 208 -8.64 5.58 -3.74
CA SER A 208 -7.26 5.95 -4.08
C SER A 208 -6.28 5.54 -2.97
N GLY A 209 -6.63 5.82 -1.71
CA GLY A 209 -5.85 5.38 -0.55
C GLY A 209 -5.74 3.86 -0.46
N ALA A 210 -6.84 3.13 -0.63
CA ALA A 210 -6.86 1.68 -0.61
C ALA A 210 -5.96 1.07 -1.69
N LEU A 211 -6.01 1.58 -2.92
CA LEU A 211 -5.18 1.11 -4.03
C LEU A 211 -3.69 1.37 -3.78
N LEU A 212 -3.35 2.56 -3.25
CA LEU A 212 -1.97 2.88 -2.89
C LEU A 212 -1.43 1.97 -1.79
N VAL A 213 -2.20 1.74 -0.73
CA VAL A 213 -1.82 0.83 0.37
C VAL A 213 -1.67 -0.60 -0.14
N PHE A 214 -2.61 -1.08 -0.96
CA PHE A 214 -2.55 -2.44 -1.50
C PHE A 214 -1.29 -2.64 -2.36
N ALA A 215 -1.02 -1.73 -3.31
CA ALA A 215 0.15 -1.82 -4.18
C ALA A 215 1.46 -1.77 -3.37
N TYR A 216 1.54 -0.86 -2.39
CA TYR A 216 2.69 -0.74 -1.51
C TYR A 216 2.92 -2.00 -0.69
N ASN A 217 1.89 -2.54 -0.04
CA ASN A 217 1.99 -3.71 0.82
C ASN A 217 2.19 -5.02 0.03
N ALA A 218 1.64 -5.14 -1.19
CA ALA A 218 1.89 -6.29 -2.05
C ALA A 218 3.37 -6.41 -2.45
N SER A 219 4.06 -5.28 -2.62
CA SER A 219 5.50 -5.22 -2.95
C SER A 219 6.42 -5.12 -1.74
N ALA A 220 5.89 -5.09 -0.52
CA ALA A 220 6.68 -4.93 0.69
C ALA A 220 7.60 -6.15 0.94
N PHE A 221 8.88 -5.89 1.21
CA PHE A 221 9.83 -6.95 1.55
C PHE A 221 10.48 -6.77 2.92
N ALA A 222 10.79 -5.53 3.35
CA ALA A 222 11.54 -5.28 4.57
C ALA A 222 10.77 -5.69 5.85
N VAL A 223 9.48 -5.33 5.93
CA VAL A 223 8.62 -5.69 7.05
C VAL A 223 8.43 -7.21 7.14
N PRO A 224 8.04 -7.94 6.08
CA PRO A 224 7.94 -9.40 6.12
C PRO A 224 9.28 -10.08 6.41
N LEU A 225 10.38 -9.58 5.86
CA LEU A 225 11.73 -10.13 6.09
C LEU A 225 12.11 -10.09 7.57
N LEU A 226 11.91 -8.95 8.23
CA LEU A 226 12.33 -8.75 9.62
C LEU A 226 11.31 -9.30 10.63
N LEU A 227 10.03 -9.02 10.45
CA LEU A 227 8.98 -9.42 11.41
C LEU A 227 8.44 -10.83 11.15
N GLY A 228 8.44 -11.27 9.90
CA GLY A 228 7.94 -12.58 9.49
C GLY A 228 9.01 -13.67 9.46
N GLY A 229 10.27 -13.28 9.21
CA GLY A 229 11.39 -14.18 9.08
C GLY A 229 11.11 -15.28 8.04
N ARG A 230 11.59 -16.50 8.32
CA ARG A 230 11.41 -17.66 7.41
C ARG A 230 10.00 -18.25 7.41
N ARG A 231 9.12 -17.85 8.35
CA ARG A 231 7.77 -18.42 8.49
C ARG A 231 6.72 -17.69 7.66
N VAL A 232 6.95 -16.41 7.37
CA VAL A 232 6.02 -15.56 6.60
C VAL A 232 6.73 -15.09 5.34
N SER A 233 6.86 -15.99 4.37
CA SER A 233 7.57 -15.73 3.12
C SER A 233 6.62 -15.10 2.09
N MET A 234 6.51 -13.77 2.11
CA MET A 234 5.83 -13.02 1.04
C MET A 234 6.69 -13.07 -0.25
N LEU A 235 6.03 -12.92 -1.40
CA LEU A 235 6.67 -13.12 -2.70
C LEU A 235 7.86 -12.17 -2.93
N ALA A 236 7.78 -10.93 -2.45
CA ALA A 236 8.88 -9.96 -2.53
C ALA A 236 10.12 -10.38 -1.72
N VAL A 237 9.95 -11.13 -0.62
CA VAL A 237 11.07 -11.72 0.12
C VAL A 237 11.74 -12.82 -0.70
N LEU A 238 10.96 -13.64 -1.40
CA LEU A 238 11.49 -14.68 -2.29
C LEU A 238 12.26 -14.08 -3.47
N VAL A 239 11.79 -12.98 -4.06
CA VAL A 239 12.54 -12.23 -5.10
C VAL A 239 13.91 -11.82 -4.56
N ARG A 240 13.95 -11.24 -3.37
CA ARG A 240 15.23 -10.86 -2.73
C ARG A 240 16.14 -12.07 -2.49
N ASP A 241 15.59 -13.19 -2.04
CA ASP A 241 16.37 -14.40 -1.75
C ASP A 241 16.89 -15.08 -3.03
N GLN A 242 16.19 -14.96 -4.15
CA GLN A 242 16.66 -15.39 -5.46
C GLN A 242 17.81 -14.53 -5.99
N ILE A 243 17.83 -13.21 -5.71
CA ILE A 243 18.89 -12.30 -6.15
C ILE A 243 20.12 -12.43 -5.26
N THR A 244 19.96 -12.23 -3.95
CA THR A 244 21.12 -11.99 -3.06
C THR A 244 21.91 -13.27 -2.74
N PRO A 245 21.30 -14.39 -2.24
CA PRO A 245 22.08 -15.60 -1.96
C PRO A 245 22.21 -16.54 -3.17
N LEU A 246 21.21 -16.55 -4.08
CA LEU A 246 21.17 -17.55 -5.15
C LEU A 246 21.69 -17.03 -6.50
N LEU A 247 21.81 -15.72 -6.66
CA LEU A 247 22.21 -15.03 -7.91
C LEU A 247 21.40 -15.49 -9.15
N ASN A 248 20.16 -15.93 -8.92
CA ASN A 248 19.25 -16.40 -9.99
C ASN A 248 18.36 -15.26 -10.46
N TRP A 249 18.89 -14.44 -11.35
CA TRP A 249 18.21 -13.27 -11.91
C TRP A 249 16.95 -13.62 -12.71
N PRO A 250 16.94 -14.68 -13.57
CA PRO A 250 15.73 -15.07 -14.31
C PRO A 250 14.58 -15.46 -13.39
N ALA A 251 14.84 -16.27 -12.37
CA ALA A 251 13.79 -16.66 -11.40
C ALA A 251 13.26 -15.46 -10.62
N ALA A 252 14.15 -14.57 -10.16
CA ALA A 252 13.75 -13.33 -9.47
C ALA A 252 12.89 -12.43 -10.38
N SER A 253 13.29 -12.28 -11.65
CA SER A 253 12.57 -11.49 -12.62
C SER A 253 11.20 -12.10 -12.95
N ALA A 254 11.10 -13.42 -13.14
CA ALA A 254 9.84 -14.12 -13.37
C ALA A 254 8.89 -13.97 -12.16
N THR A 255 9.43 -14.14 -10.94
CA THR A 255 8.66 -13.93 -9.69
C THR A 255 8.14 -12.49 -9.58
N SER A 256 8.97 -11.50 -9.94
CA SER A 256 8.59 -10.08 -9.93
C SER A 256 7.50 -9.77 -10.96
N VAL A 257 7.59 -10.33 -12.17
CA VAL A 257 6.57 -10.18 -13.22
C VAL A 257 5.24 -10.79 -12.77
N VAL A 258 5.24 -11.99 -12.19
CA VAL A 258 4.03 -12.64 -11.66
C VAL A 258 3.41 -11.80 -10.55
N LEU A 259 4.21 -11.27 -9.61
CA LEU A 259 3.73 -10.40 -8.54
C LEU A 259 3.12 -9.10 -9.10
N MET A 260 3.79 -8.48 -10.06
CA MET A 260 3.31 -7.27 -10.73
C MET A 260 1.96 -7.52 -11.42
N LEU A 261 1.86 -8.58 -12.22
CA LEU A 261 0.61 -8.93 -12.93
C LEU A 261 -0.52 -9.26 -11.96
N ALA A 262 -0.25 -10.03 -10.91
CA ALA A 262 -1.24 -10.36 -9.89
C ALA A 262 -1.73 -9.10 -9.15
N THR A 263 -0.83 -8.21 -8.78
CA THR A 263 -1.17 -6.94 -8.12
C THR A 263 -2.02 -6.05 -9.03
N LEU A 264 -1.62 -5.88 -10.30
CA LEU A 264 -2.37 -5.12 -11.29
C LEU A 264 -3.76 -5.73 -11.57
N ALA A 265 -3.86 -7.05 -11.64
CA ALA A 265 -5.13 -7.75 -11.82
C ALA A 265 -6.10 -7.48 -10.65
N VAL A 266 -5.63 -7.56 -9.41
CA VAL A 266 -6.44 -7.26 -8.23
C VAL A 266 -6.85 -5.78 -8.21
N MET A 267 -5.94 -4.86 -8.55
CA MET A 267 -6.25 -3.42 -8.63
C MET A 267 -7.29 -3.12 -9.73
N ALA A 268 -7.14 -3.69 -10.92
CA ALA A 268 -8.07 -3.51 -12.02
C ALA A 268 -9.46 -4.10 -11.70
N LEU A 269 -9.50 -5.26 -11.04
CA LEU A 269 -10.75 -5.88 -10.61
C LEU A 269 -11.46 -5.03 -9.56
N SER A 270 -10.75 -4.53 -8.57
CA SER A 270 -11.32 -3.67 -7.53
C SER A 270 -11.88 -2.37 -8.10
N GLN A 271 -11.18 -1.72 -9.05
CA GLN A 271 -11.68 -0.53 -9.76
C GLN A 271 -12.97 -0.82 -10.54
N LYS A 272 -13.01 -1.93 -11.29
CA LYS A 272 -14.22 -2.33 -12.05
C LYS A 272 -15.43 -2.56 -11.15
N LEU A 273 -15.23 -3.22 -10.01
CA LEU A 273 -16.30 -3.47 -9.04
C LEU A 273 -16.87 -2.17 -8.47
N VAL A 274 -16.01 -1.23 -8.14
CA VAL A 274 -16.42 0.09 -7.61
C VAL A 274 -17.16 0.91 -8.67
N HIS A 275 -16.65 0.99 -9.89
CA HIS A 275 -17.34 1.71 -10.97
C HIS A 275 -18.71 1.12 -11.29
N ARG A 276 -18.88 -0.19 -11.21
CA ARG A 276 -20.20 -0.84 -11.37
C ARG A 276 -21.15 -0.45 -10.23
N SER A 277 -20.69 -0.44 -9.00
CA SER A 277 -21.48 -0.03 -7.84
C SER A 277 -21.94 1.43 -7.92
N GLN A 278 -21.06 2.33 -8.35
CA GLN A 278 -21.40 3.74 -8.55
C GLN A 278 -22.43 3.97 -9.67
N LYS A 279 -22.32 3.23 -10.78
CA LYS A 279 -23.31 3.29 -11.87
C LYS A 279 -24.69 2.79 -11.44
N MET A 280 -24.77 1.74 -10.63
CA MET A 280 -26.04 1.24 -10.11
C MET A 280 -26.71 2.25 -9.16
N LEU A 281 -25.95 2.98 -8.35
CA LEU A 281 -26.47 4.02 -7.46
C LEU A 281 -26.83 5.33 -8.19
N GLY A 282 -26.16 5.62 -9.32
CA GLY A 282 -26.47 6.81 -10.15
C GLY A 282 -27.67 6.64 -11.10
N ASN A 283 -28.08 5.41 -11.39
CA ASN A 283 -29.21 5.13 -12.29
C ASN A 283 -30.58 5.07 -11.58
N THR A 284 -30.58 5.32 -10.26
CA THR A 284 -31.79 5.36 -9.41
C THR A 284 -32.19 6.79 -9.02
N ARG A 285 -31.69 7.80 -9.79
CA ARG A 285 -32.16 9.22 -9.67
C ARG A 285 -32.78 9.72 -10.94
#